data_16b4f3bd74a6cbfe1b8c7ac0dcdc0471
#
_entry.id   16b4f3bd74a6cbfe1b8c7ac0dcdc0471
#
_cell.length_a   1.000
_cell.length_b   1.000
_cell.length_c   1.000
_cell.angle_alpha   90.00
_cell.angle_beta   90.00
_cell.angle_gamma   90.00
#
_symmetry.space_group_name_H-M   'P 1'
#
loop_
_entity.id
_entity.type
_entity.pdbx_description
1 polymer ?
#
loop_
_entity_poly.entity_id
_entity_poly.type
_entity_poly.pdbx_seq_one_letter_code
_entity_poly.pdbx_strand_id
1 'polypeptide(L)' 'MNKQLVQKIVEIYNNSRNDNMIHILIDVDNMIYNCYDDIRYGDKGISFIDEDGKPVLLAYKYIVGIKVRLI' A
#
# COMPACT_ATOMS: atom_id res chain seq x y z
N MET A 1 6.39 -9.21 3.50
CA MET A 1 5.28 -9.49 4.44
C MET A 1 4.37 -10.58 3.90
N ASN A 2 3.63 -11.20 4.78
CA ASN A 2 2.65 -12.22 4.44
C ASN A 2 1.55 -11.65 3.53
N LYS A 3 1.21 -12.38 2.49
CA LYS A 3 0.21 -11.97 1.49
C LYS A 3 -1.15 -11.65 2.13
N GLN A 4 -1.65 -12.53 3.00
CA GLN A 4 -2.96 -12.32 3.63
C GLN A 4 -2.97 -11.07 4.51
N LEU A 5 -1.89 -10.81 5.22
CA LEU A 5 -1.79 -9.64 6.07
C LEU A 5 -1.76 -8.35 5.23
N VAL A 6 -0.98 -8.34 4.17
CA VAL A 6 -0.91 -7.18 3.26
C VAL A 6 -2.27 -6.91 2.63
N GLN A 7 -2.94 -7.95 2.12
CA GLN A 7 -4.25 -7.80 1.51
C GLN A 7 -5.27 -7.23 2.49
N LYS A 8 -5.25 -7.69 3.73
CA LYS A 8 -6.16 -7.19 4.75
C LYS A 8 -5.92 -5.70 5.06
N ILE A 9 -4.66 -5.30 5.20
CA ILE A 9 -4.30 -3.91 5.44
C ILE A 9 -4.73 -3.02 4.26
N VAL A 10 -4.49 -3.49 3.05
CA VAL A 10 -4.88 -2.77 1.84
C VAL A 10 -6.40 -2.62 1.75
N GLU A 11 -7.17 -3.64 2.10
CA GLU A 11 -8.63 -3.54 2.13
C GLU A 11 -9.10 -2.49 3.12
N ILE A 12 -8.54 -2.47 4.32
CA ILE A 12 -8.88 -1.48 5.34
C ILE A 12 -8.56 -0.08 4.83
N TYR A 13 -7.40 0.10 4.25
CA TYR A 13 -6.99 1.37 3.67
C TYR A 13 -7.94 1.82 2.56
N ASN A 14 -8.23 0.97 1.59
CA ASN A 14 -9.10 1.32 0.47
C ASN A 14 -10.51 1.69 0.94
N ASN A 15 -11.05 0.98 1.92
CA ASN A 15 -12.39 1.22 2.43
C ASN A 15 -12.49 2.49 3.27
N SER A 16 -11.40 2.94 3.87
CA SER A 16 -11.39 4.10 4.76
C SER A 16 -10.98 5.40 4.09
N ARG A 17 -10.39 5.32 2.91
CA ARG A 17 -9.73 6.44 2.24
C ARG A 17 -10.66 7.63 2.00
N ASN A 18 -11.86 7.35 1.51
CA ASN A 18 -12.81 8.41 1.15
C ASN A 18 -13.38 9.15 2.36
N ASP A 19 -13.44 8.48 3.50
CA ASP A 19 -14.03 9.03 4.72
C ASP A 19 -13.02 9.82 5.54
N ASN A 20 -11.76 9.39 5.54
CA ASN A 20 -10.78 9.85 6.50
C ASN A 20 -9.53 10.47 5.87
N MET A 21 -9.46 10.58 4.56
CA MET A 21 -8.30 11.12 3.87
C MET A 21 -7.00 10.52 4.40
N ILE A 22 -6.91 9.21 4.36
CA ILE A 22 -5.73 8.50 4.85
C ILE A 22 -4.76 8.21 3.71
N HIS A 23 -3.51 8.01 4.07
CA HIS A 23 -2.53 7.51 3.12
C HIS A 23 -1.79 6.31 3.73
N ILE A 24 -1.17 5.56 2.87
CA ILE A 24 -0.42 4.37 3.25
C ILE A 24 1.04 4.54 2.87
N LEU A 25 1.92 4.16 3.79
CA LEU A 25 3.36 4.11 3.54
C LEU A 25 3.78 2.66 3.49
N ILE A 26 4.54 2.32 2.48
CA ILE A 26 4.99 0.95 2.28
C ILE A 26 6.52 0.95 2.30
N ASP A 27 7.07 0.22 3.25
CA ASP A 27 8.52 0.12 3.44
C ASP A 27 9.04 -1.10 2.69
N VAL A 28 9.93 -0.85 1.75
CA VAL A 28 10.55 -1.88 0.93
C VAL A 28 12.05 -1.64 0.92
N ASP A 29 12.78 -2.41 1.71
CA ASP A 29 14.24 -2.46 1.70
C ASP A 29 14.91 -1.07 1.62
N ASN A 30 14.71 -0.25 2.64
CA ASN A 30 15.24 1.12 2.75
C ASN A 30 14.60 2.14 1.81
N MET A 31 13.52 1.79 1.16
CA MET A 31 12.73 2.72 0.36
C MET A 31 11.32 2.79 0.93
N ILE A 32 10.75 3.98 0.93
CA ILE A 32 9.38 4.18 1.40
C ILE A 32 8.55 4.72 0.24
N TYR A 33 7.45 4.03 -0.03
CA TYR A 33 6.47 4.46 -1.01
C TYR A 33 5.26 5.05 -0.31
N ASN A 34 4.79 6.18 -0.79
CA ASN A 34 3.57 6.82 -0.31
C ASN A 34 2.48 6.68 -1.35
N CYS A 35 1.29 6.31 -0.92
CA CYS A 35 0.15 6.19 -1.81
C CYS A 35 -1.07 6.86 -1.19
N TYR A 36 -1.79 7.63 -2.01
CA TYR A 36 -3.02 8.33 -1.63
C TYR A 36 -4.23 7.79 -2.37
N ASP A 37 -4.01 6.94 -3.37
CA ASP A 37 -5.05 6.35 -4.20
C ASP A 37 -5.28 4.88 -3.84
N ASP A 38 -6.27 4.27 -4.47
CA ASP A 38 -6.57 2.86 -4.26
C ASP A 38 -5.39 1.98 -4.62
N ILE A 39 -5.21 0.93 -3.83
CA ILE A 39 -4.19 -0.08 -4.08
C ILE A 39 -4.89 -1.33 -4.57
N ARG A 40 -4.38 -1.89 -5.64
CA ARG A 40 -4.85 -3.19 -6.14
C ARG A 40 -3.94 -4.28 -5.65
N TYR A 41 -4.50 -5.45 -5.44
CA TYR A 41 -3.68 -6.60 -5.04
C TYR A 41 -4.03 -7.83 -5.85
N GLY A 42 -3.05 -8.65 -6.07
CA GLY A 42 -3.17 -9.91 -6.76
C GLY A 42 -2.48 -11.03 -5.99
N ASP A 43 -2.19 -12.10 -6.67
CA ASP A 43 -1.60 -13.29 -6.04
C ASP A 43 -0.17 -13.06 -5.56
N LYS A 44 0.63 -12.28 -6.27
CA LYS A 44 2.06 -12.14 -6.00
C LYS A 44 2.46 -10.79 -5.39
N GLY A 45 1.60 -9.81 -5.42
CA GLY A 45 1.94 -8.49 -4.93
C GLY A 45 0.83 -7.49 -5.07
N ILE A 46 1.20 -6.24 -4.88
CA ILE A 46 0.29 -5.09 -4.97
C ILE A 46 0.74 -4.14 -6.05
N SER A 47 -0.20 -3.32 -6.53
CA SER A 47 0.09 -2.28 -7.50
C SER A 47 -0.65 -1.01 -7.14
N PHE A 48 -0.03 0.13 -7.40
CA PHE A 48 -0.62 1.43 -7.11
C PHE A 48 0.12 2.53 -7.86
N ILE A 49 -0.43 3.73 -7.82
CA ILE A 49 0.23 4.94 -8.32
C ILE A 49 0.79 5.68 -7.12
N ASP A 50 2.09 5.99 -7.14
CA ASP A 50 2.73 6.67 -6.02
C ASP A 50 2.41 8.18 -6.00
N GLU A 51 2.97 8.89 -5.01
CA GLU A 51 2.73 10.32 -4.85
C GLU A 51 3.24 11.16 -6.02
N ASP A 52 4.19 10.64 -6.79
CA ASP A 52 4.73 11.30 -7.98
C ASP A 52 3.95 10.95 -9.25
N GLY A 53 2.88 10.19 -9.14
CA GLY A 53 2.08 9.77 -10.28
C GLY A 53 2.65 8.61 -11.07
N LYS A 54 3.59 7.87 -10.51
CA LYS A 54 4.24 6.75 -11.20
C LYS A 54 3.64 5.40 -10.77
N PRO A 55 3.46 4.47 -11.72
CA PRO A 55 2.98 3.13 -11.36
C PRO A 55 4.05 2.35 -10.62
N VAL A 56 3.63 1.65 -9.56
CA VAL A 56 4.50 0.84 -8.72
C VAL A 56 3.92 -0.57 -8.62
N LEU A 57 4.77 -1.56 -8.74
CA LEU A 57 4.46 -2.98 -8.54
C LEU A 57 5.40 -3.52 -7.47
N LEU A 58 4.84 -4.08 -6.40
CA LEU A 58 5.63 -4.63 -5.30
C LEU A 58 5.19 -6.05 -4.97
N ALA A 59 6.14 -6.97 -5.02
CA ALA A 59 5.90 -8.34 -4.56
C ALA A 59 5.78 -8.34 -3.04
N TYR A 60 4.89 -9.18 -2.50
CA TYR A 60 4.69 -9.28 -1.04
C TYR A 60 5.98 -9.57 -0.29
N LYS A 61 6.84 -10.40 -0.85
CA LYS A 61 8.09 -10.82 -0.20
C LYS A 61 9.06 -9.67 0.04
N TYR A 62 8.94 -8.57 -0.70
CA TYR A 62 9.84 -7.42 -0.56
C TYR A 62 9.29 -6.34 0.37
N ILE A 63 8.03 -6.44 0.77
CA ILE A 63 7.41 -5.48 1.67
C ILE A 63 7.82 -5.80 3.10
N VAL A 64 8.45 -4.84 3.77
CA VAL A 64 8.95 -4.99 5.13
C VAL A 64 7.91 -4.53 6.14
N GLY A 65 7.22 -3.45 5.84
CA GLY A 65 6.23 -2.89 6.75
C GLY A 65 5.23 -2.02 6.01
N ILE A 66 4.07 -1.81 6.64
CA ILE A 66 3.02 -0.94 6.11
C ILE A 66 2.47 -0.12 7.27
N LYS A 67 2.29 1.18 7.02
CA LYS A 67 1.70 2.09 7.98
C LYS A 67 0.59 2.87 7.30
N VAL A 68 -0.59 2.86 7.90
CA VAL A 68 -1.74 3.65 7.43
C VAL A 68 -1.88 4.87 8.32
N ARG A 69 -1.98 6.06 7.73
CA ARG A 69 -2.01 7.32 8.46
C ARG A 69 -3.21 8.17 8.04
N LEU A 70 -3.77 8.87 9.01
CA LEU A 70 -4.69 9.99 8.72
C LEU A 70 -3.88 11.19 8.25
N ILE A 71 -4.36 11.82 7.22
CA ILE A 71 -3.70 13.02 6.66
C ILE A 71 -4.22 14.28 7.35
#